data_cee9d56c5d2359a6e355258a036de740
#
_entry.id   cee9d56c5d2359a6e355258a036de740
#
_cell.length_a   1.000
_cell.length_b   1.000
_cell.length_c   1.000
_cell.angle_alpha   90.00
_cell.angle_beta   90.00
_cell.angle_gamma   90.00
#
_symmetry.space_group_name_H-M   'P 1'
#
loop_
_entity.id
_entity.type
_entity.pdbx_description
1 polymer ?
#
loop_
_entity_poly.entity_id
_entity_poly.type
_entity_poly.pdbx_seq_one_letter_code
_entity_poly.pdbx_strand_id
1 'polypeptide(L)' 'MKIKIGIFDSGIGGFTILNSLLKTRKDVEVVYLADTKRIPFGNKGFKEIRYIAKEICAFFEDKNLDALLIAC' A
#
# COMPACT_ATOMS: atom_id res chain seq x y z
N MET A 1 7.81 13.52 -16.67
CA MET A 1 6.66 13.39 -15.75
C MET A 1 6.80 12.10 -14.94
N LYS A 2 6.65 12.19 -13.66
CA LYS A 2 6.70 11.00 -12.80
C LYS A 2 5.30 10.50 -12.49
N ILE A 3 5.16 9.18 -12.51
CA ILE A 3 3.95 8.51 -12.08
C ILE A 3 4.08 8.22 -10.59
N LYS A 4 3.11 8.63 -9.81
CA LYS A 4 3.14 8.45 -8.36
C LYS A 4 2.24 7.29 -7.96
N ILE A 5 2.84 6.27 -7.36
CA ILE A 5 2.15 5.03 -7.02
C ILE A 5 2.24 4.82 -5.51
N GLY A 6 1.09 4.54 -4.90
CA GLY A 6 1.05 4.10 -3.52
C GLY A 6 1.06 2.57 -3.48
N ILE A 7 1.75 2.01 -2.50
CA ILE A 7 1.73 0.57 -2.26
C ILE A 7 1.37 0.34 -0.81
N PHE A 8 0.29 -0.40 -0.59
CA PHE A 8 -0.08 -0.84 0.73
C PHE A 8 0.20 -2.33 0.88
N ASP A 9 0.82 -2.68 2.00
CA ASP A 9 1.18 -4.06 2.33
C ASP A 9 0.73 -4.37 3.75
N SER A 10 0.26 -5.58 3.98
CA SER A 10 -0.09 -6.03 5.32
C SER A 10 1.14 -6.41 6.16
N GLY A 11 2.35 -6.28 5.59
CA GLY A 11 3.60 -6.51 6.30
C GLY A 11 4.55 -7.47 5.61
N ILE A 12 4.06 -8.26 4.64
CA ILE A 12 4.85 -9.27 3.95
C ILE A 12 4.51 -9.24 2.46
N GLY A 13 5.51 -9.25 1.61
CA GLY A 13 5.31 -9.44 0.18
C GLY A 13 5.34 -8.17 -0.66
N GLY A 14 4.89 -7.05 -0.12
CA GLY A 14 4.86 -5.80 -0.88
C GLY A 14 6.24 -5.27 -1.23
N PHE A 15 7.23 -5.63 -0.43
CA PHE A 15 8.59 -5.20 -0.67
C PHE A 15 9.16 -5.76 -1.98
N THR A 16 8.76 -6.99 -2.33
CA THR A 16 9.18 -7.60 -3.59
C THR A 16 8.58 -6.84 -4.76
N ILE A 17 7.32 -6.45 -4.64
CA ILE A 17 6.64 -5.66 -5.68
C ILE A 17 7.32 -4.30 -5.83
N LEU A 18 7.66 -3.66 -4.73
CA LEU A 18 8.37 -2.38 -4.75
C LEU A 18 9.69 -2.49 -5.48
N ASN A 19 10.49 -3.50 -5.15
CA ASN A 19 11.78 -3.70 -5.80
C ASN A 19 11.65 -3.94 -7.30
N SER A 20 10.69 -4.78 -7.71
CA SER A 20 10.44 -5.03 -9.12
C SER A 20 10.07 -3.76 -9.86
N LEU A 21 9.18 -2.97 -9.26
CA LEU A 21 8.72 -1.74 -9.88
C LEU A 21 9.86 -0.75 -10.07
N LEU A 22 10.69 -0.57 -9.04
CA LEU A 22 11.80 0.38 -9.10
C LEU A 22 12.88 -0.05 -10.08
N LYS A 23 13.02 -1.36 -10.31
CA LYS A 23 14.00 -1.88 -11.29
C LYS A 23 13.52 -1.69 -12.73
N THR A 24 12.22 -1.78 -12.96
CA THR A 24 11.68 -1.77 -14.32
C THR A 24 11.31 -0.38 -14.80
N ARG A 25 11.03 0.55 -13.90
CA ARG A 25 10.59 1.90 -14.27
C ARG A 25 11.40 2.95 -13.51
N LYS A 26 11.92 3.93 -14.27
CA LYS A 26 12.67 5.05 -13.68
C LYS A 26 11.81 6.29 -13.48
N ASP A 27 10.62 6.29 -14.03
CA ASP A 27 9.70 7.44 -13.99
C ASP A 27 8.64 7.30 -12.89
N VAL A 28 8.93 6.50 -11.88
CA VAL A 28 7.96 6.19 -10.83
C VAL A 28 8.44 6.74 -9.50
N GLU A 29 7.51 7.38 -8.78
CA GLU A 29 7.68 7.77 -7.39
C GLU A 29 6.75 6.91 -6.55
N VAL A 30 7.26 6.30 -5.49
CA VAL A 30 6.49 5.35 -4.69
C VAL A 30 6.30 5.85 -3.28
N VAL A 31 5.05 5.77 -2.80
CA VAL A 31 4.72 5.94 -1.39
C VAL A 31 4.33 4.56 -0.85
N TYR A 32 5.13 4.04 0.05
CA TYR A 32 4.96 2.67 0.57
C TYR A 32 4.51 2.71 2.02
N LEU A 33 3.44 1.99 2.32
CA LEU A 33 2.93 1.86 3.68
C LEU A 33 2.76 0.37 4.00
N ALA A 34 3.43 -0.09 5.04
CA ALA A 34 3.27 -1.45 5.56
C ALA A 34 2.63 -1.38 6.94
N ASP A 35 1.47 -1.98 7.09
CA ASP A 35 0.76 -1.99 8.37
C ASP A 35 1.11 -3.25 9.14
N THR A 36 2.27 -3.22 9.80
CA THR A 36 2.78 -4.38 10.52
C THR A 36 2.19 -4.55 11.92
N LYS A 37 1.54 -3.52 12.44
CA LYS A 37 1.01 -3.56 13.80
C LYS A 37 -0.31 -4.32 13.91
N ARG A 38 -1.05 -4.43 12.81
CA ARG A 38 -2.39 -5.01 12.82
C ARG A 38 -2.50 -6.34 12.10
N ILE A 39 -1.39 -6.95 11.77
CA ILE A 39 -1.40 -8.30 11.22
C ILE A 39 -1.56 -9.31 12.35
N PRO A 40 -2.17 -10.49 12.07
CA PRO A 40 -2.68 -10.95 10.78
C PRO A 40 -4.09 -10.41 10.50
N PHE A 41 -4.32 -10.00 9.27
CA PHE A 41 -5.63 -9.48 8.87
C PHE A 41 -6.68 -10.58 8.78
N GLY A 42 -6.27 -11.81 8.47
CA GLY A 42 -7.20 -12.91 8.30
C GLY A 42 -7.99 -13.28 9.55
N ASN A 43 -7.49 -12.88 10.72
CA ASN A 43 -8.17 -13.16 11.99
C ASN A 43 -9.15 -12.06 12.39
N LYS A 44 -9.26 -11.00 11.61
CA LYS A 44 -10.07 -9.86 11.97
C LYS A 44 -11.47 -9.96 11.38
N GLY A 45 -12.46 -9.42 12.10
CA GLY A 45 -13.81 -9.36 11.61
C GLY A 45 -13.98 -8.33 10.51
N PHE A 46 -15.11 -8.44 9.81
CA PHE A 46 -15.38 -7.57 8.66
C PHE A 46 -15.38 -6.08 9.03
N LYS A 47 -15.98 -5.75 10.19
CA LYS A 47 -16.03 -4.35 10.62
C LYS A 47 -14.66 -3.78 10.92
N GLU A 48 -13.79 -4.59 11.50
CA GLU A 48 -12.43 -4.16 11.83
C GLU A 48 -11.61 -3.93 10.57
N ILE A 49 -11.70 -4.86 9.61
CA ILE A 49 -11.00 -4.72 8.34
C ILE A 49 -11.49 -3.48 7.59
N ARG A 50 -12.80 -3.23 7.63
CA ARG A 50 -13.36 -2.04 6.99
C ARG A 50 -12.84 -0.76 7.61
N TYR A 51 -12.72 -0.72 8.93
CA TYR A 51 -12.16 0.43 9.62
C TYR A 51 -10.70 0.66 9.22
N ILE A 52 -9.91 -0.42 9.18
CA ILE A 52 -8.51 -0.35 8.77
C ILE A 52 -8.39 0.15 7.33
N ALA A 53 -9.24 -0.35 6.45
CA ALA A 53 -9.23 0.07 5.05
C ALA A 53 -9.51 1.57 4.92
N LYS A 54 -10.42 2.10 5.72
CA LYS A 54 -10.71 3.54 5.71
C LYS A 54 -9.51 4.35 6.17
N GLU A 55 -8.80 3.90 7.18
CA GLU A 55 -7.60 4.57 7.65
C GLU A 55 -6.51 4.58 6.59
N ILE A 56 -6.34 3.47 5.89
CA ILE A 56 -5.34 3.35 4.83
C ILE A 56 -5.69 4.27 3.67
N CYS A 57 -6.95 4.30 3.28
CA CYS A 57 -7.39 5.20 2.22
C CYS A 57 -7.16 6.66 2.60
N ALA A 58 -7.44 7.01 3.85
CA ALA A 58 -7.21 8.37 4.33
C ALA A 58 -5.73 8.73 4.28
N PHE A 59 -4.85 7.78 4.61
CA PHE A 59 -3.41 8.02 4.54
C PHE A 59 -2.98 8.37 3.11
N PHE A 60 -3.50 7.66 2.12
CA PHE A 60 -3.09 7.85 0.73
C PHE A 60 -3.82 9.00 0.04
N GLU A 61 -4.95 9.43 0.59
CA GLU A 61 -5.85 10.37 -0.08
C GLU A 61 -5.17 11.69 -0.44
N ASP A 62 -4.32 12.20 0.43
CA ASP A 62 -3.66 13.49 0.21
C ASP A 62 -2.29 13.37 -0.45
N LYS A 63 -1.94 12.20 -0.94
CA LYS A 63 -0.63 11.97 -1.56
C LYS A 63 -0.62 12.21 -3.05
N ASN A 64 -1.76 12.50 -3.65
CA ASN A 64 -1.89 12.76 -5.09
C ASN A 64 -1.36 11.59 -5.94
N LEU A 65 -1.83 10.40 -5.62
CA LEU A 65 -1.40 9.19 -6.30
C LEU A 65 -2.09 9.03 -7.65
N ASP A 66 -1.37 8.47 -8.62
CA ASP A 66 -1.96 8.03 -9.89
C ASP A 66 -2.56 6.64 -9.77
N ALA A 67 -2.02 5.82 -8.86
CA ALA A 67 -2.52 4.47 -8.65
C ALA A 67 -2.19 4.00 -7.23
N LEU A 68 -2.96 3.05 -6.73
CA LEU A 68 -2.71 2.43 -5.44
C LEU A 68 -2.72 0.92 -5.62
N LEU A 69 -1.62 0.28 -5.24
CA LEU A 69 -1.48 -1.17 -5.24
C LEU A 69 -1.70 -1.71 -3.84
N ILE A 70 -2.55 -2.71 -3.75
CA ILE A 70 -2.80 -3.39 -2.48
C ILE A 70 -2.20 -4.78 -2.55
N ALA A 71 -1.13 -4.99 -1.80
CA ALA A 71 -0.35 -6.23 -1.81
C ALA A 71 -0.64 -7.04 -0.55
N CYS A 72 -1.83 -7.58 -0.45
CA CYS A 72 -2.26 -8.39 0.70
C CYS A 72 -2.60 -9.79 0.29
#